data_d63ffe90b08b4919cc69162d59917982
#
_entry.id   d63ffe90b08b4919cc69162d59917982
#
_cell.length_a   1.000
_cell.length_b   1.000
_cell.length_c   1.000
_cell.angle_alpha   90.00
_cell.angle_beta   90.00
_cell.angle_gamma   90.00
#
_symmetry.space_group_name_H-M   'P 1'
#
loop_
_entity.id
_entity.type
_entity.pdbx_description
1 polymer ?
#
loop_
_entity_poly.entity_id
_entity_poly.type
_entity_poly.pdbx_seq_one_letter_code
_entity_poly.pdbx_strand_id
1 'polypeptide(L)'
;LSLDLMKGKEKKKMQLYDELVARGLIAQVTDENEIRELINNGKAVFYIGFDPTADSLHVGHFMALCLMKRLQMAGNRPIALLGGGTAMIGDPSGKTDMRKMMTTETIQHNVDCFKKQMSRFIEFGEGKAMMVNNADWLLDLNYMEVLREIGPHFSVNRMLAAECYKQRMEKGLTFLEFNYMIMQSFDFYTLFQKYGCNMQFGGDDQWSNMLGGTELIRRKLGKDAYAMTINLLLNSEGKKMGKTESGAVWLDAEKTSPYEFFQYWRNVSDSDVIKCLKMLTFLPLE
;
A
#
# COMPACT_ATOMS: atom_id res chain seq x y z
N LEU A 1 -6.71 -43.10 39.21
CA LEU A 1 -7.69 -42.46 38.33
C LEU A 1 -7.11 -41.13 37.82
N SER A 2 -6.62 -41.22 36.60
CA SER A 2 -6.59 -40.19 35.53
C SER A 2 -6.13 -38.77 35.88
N LEU A 3 -4.82 -38.59 35.78
CA LEU A 3 -4.12 -37.27 35.65
C LEU A 3 -4.07 -36.76 34.20
N ASP A 4 -4.83 -37.35 33.28
CA ASP A 4 -4.76 -37.10 31.81
C ASP A 4 -5.88 -36.17 31.28
N LEU A 5 -6.64 -35.51 32.13
CA LEU A 5 -7.78 -34.66 31.72
C LEU A 5 -7.49 -33.15 31.73
N MET A 6 -6.24 -32.72 31.95
CA MET A 6 -5.85 -31.30 31.90
C MET A 6 -4.77 -30.98 30.85
N LYS A 7 -4.74 -31.68 29.76
CA LYS A 7 -4.13 -31.11 28.54
C LYS A 7 -5.09 -30.08 27.99
N GLY A 8 -4.95 -28.86 28.49
CA GLY A 8 -5.61 -27.70 27.94
C GLY A 8 -5.40 -27.72 26.43
N LYS A 9 -6.48 -27.67 25.65
CA LYS A 9 -6.44 -27.44 24.20
C LYS A 9 -5.59 -26.19 24.01
N GLU A 10 -4.32 -26.32 23.57
CA GLU A 10 -3.57 -25.20 23.03
C GLU A 10 -4.49 -24.58 21.98
N LYS A 11 -4.97 -23.37 22.25
CA LYS A 11 -5.74 -22.61 21.27
C LYS A 11 -4.84 -22.49 20.05
N LYS A 12 -5.19 -23.17 18.97
CA LYS A 12 -4.43 -23.12 17.71
C LYS A 12 -4.32 -21.65 17.31
N LYS A 13 -3.09 -21.11 17.33
CA LYS A 13 -2.85 -19.69 16.99
C LYS A 13 -3.44 -19.44 15.61
N MET A 14 -4.30 -18.42 15.50
CA MET A 14 -4.90 -18.01 14.23
C MET A 14 -3.82 -17.74 13.20
N GLN A 15 -3.97 -18.25 11.98
CA GLN A 15 -3.04 -17.98 10.90
C GLN A 15 -3.16 -16.51 10.46
N LEU A 16 -2.08 -15.95 9.93
CA LEU A 16 -1.99 -14.54 9.58
C LEU A 16 -3.11 -14.09 8.62
N TYR A 17 -3.37 -14.85 7.56
CA TYR A 17 -4.43 -14.50 6.61
C TYR A 17 -5.80 -14.40 7.30
N ASP A 18 -6.14 -15.39 8.13
CA ASP A 18 -7.39 -15.39 8.88
C ASP A 18 -7.47 -14.25 9.90
N GLU A 19 -6.34 -13.86 10.48
CA GLU A 19 -6.25 -12.68 11.33
C GLU A 19 -6.53 -11.39 10.55
N LEU A 20 -5.97 -11.24 9.34
CA LEU A 20 -6.25 -10.09 8.48
C LEU A 20 -7.73 -10.00 8.10
N VAL A 21 -8.36 -11.14 7.79
CA VAL A 21 -9.82 -11.22 7.53
C VAL A 21 -10.62 -10.79 8.77
N ALA A 22 -10.31 -11.36 9.94
CA ALA A 22 -11.02 -11.05 11.19
C ALA A 22 -10.86 -9.60 11.65
N ARG A 23 -9.75 -8.96 11.25
CA ARG A 23 -9.52 -7.53 11.48
C ARG A 23 -10.22 -6.63 10.46
N GLY A 24 -10.81 -7.20 9.40
CA GLY A 24 -11.47 -6.43 8.34
C GLY A 24 -10.48 -5.72 7.42
N LEU A 25 -9.25 -6.19 7.32
CA LEU A 25 -8.20 -5.55 6.52
C LEU A 25 -8.27 -5.91 5.04
N ILE A 26 -8.72 -7.12 4.68
CA ILE A 26 -8.72 -7.59 3.28
C ILE A 26 -9.95 -7.07 2.54
N ALA A 27 -9.76 -6.45 1.37
CA ALA A 27 -10.81 -6.06 0.44
C ALA A 27 -10.88 -6.99 -0.78
N GLN A 28 -9.81 -7.05 -1.58
CA GLN A 28 -9.73 -7.88 -2.78
C GLN A 28 -8.40 -8.63 -2.84
N VAL A 29 -8.40 -9.80 -3.46
CA VAL A 29 -7.22 -10.64 -3.67
C VAL A 29 -7.24 -11.22 -5.07
N THR A 30 -6.08 -11.37 -5.71
CA THR A 30 -5.97 -12.01 -7.04
C THR A 30 -6.09 -13.52 -6.96
N ASP A 31 -5.52 -14.15 -5.93
CA ASP A 31 -5.60 -15.57 -5.64
C ASP A 31 -5.50 -15.80 -4.12
N GLU A 32 -6.62 -16.20 -3.52
CA GLU A 32 -6.66 -16.38 -2.07
C GLU A 32 -5.75 -17.51 -1.58
N ASN A 33 -5.71 -18.63 -2.30
CA ASN A 33 -4.96 -19.82 -1.87
C ASN A 33 -3.45 -19.55 -1.90
N GLU A 34 -2.96 -18.96 -2.98
CA GLU A 34 -1.54 -18.63 -3.15
C GLU A 34 -1.11 -17.53 -2.15
N ILE A 35 -1.92 -16.49 -2.00
CA ILE A 35 -1.63 -15.41 -1.04
C ILE A 35 -1.60 -15.96 0.39
N ARG A 36 -2.57 -16.81 0.75
CA ARG A 36 -2.63 -17.48 2.05
C ARG A 36 -1.37 -18.30 2.32
N GLU A 37 -0.95 -19.11 1.34
CA GLU A 37 0.28 -19.91 1.42
C GLU A 37 1.51 -19.03 1.61
N LEU A 38 1.64 -17.94 0.85
CA LEU A 38 2.79 -17.03 0.92
C LEU A 38 2.89 -16.34 2.27
N ILE A 39 1.83 -15.67 2.71
CA ILE A 39 1.92 -14.83 3.92
C ILE A 39 1.93 -15.63 5.21
N ASN A 40 1.22 -16.77 5.27
CA ASN A 40 1.19 -17.62 6.47
C ASN A 40 2.53 -18.31 6.72
N ASN A 41 3.32 -18.56 5.68
CA ASN A 41 4.61 -19.24 5.77
C ASN A 41 5.83 -18.31 5.72
N GLY A 42 5.61 -16.98 5.77
CA GLY A 42 6.71 -16.01 5.74
C GLY A 42 7.45 -15.96 4.40
N LYS A 43 6.81 -16.37 3.31
CA LYS A 43 7.40 -16.45 1.96
C LYS A 43 7.10 -15.22 1.09
N ALA A 44 6.25 -14.33 1.54
CA ALA A 44 5.95 -13.12 0.78
C ALA A 44 7.10 -12.12 0.87
N VAL A 45 7.61 -11.74 -0.29
CA VAL A 45 8.38 -10.52 -0.49
C VAL A 45 7.42 -9.53 -1.13
N PHE A 46 6.98 -8.54 -0.38
CA PHE A 46 5.89 -7.69 -0.80
C PHE A 46 6.25 -6.21 -0.73
N TYR A 47 5.61 -5.40 -1.55
CA TYR A 47 5.79 -3.97 -1.47
C TYR A 47 4.48 -3.21 -1.26
N ILE A 48 4.61 -2.05 -0.65
CA ILE A 48 3.60 -0.99 -0.59
C ILE A 48 4.26 0.29 -1.11
N GLY A 49 3.59 0.97 -2.04
CA GLY A 49 4.03 2.24 -2.60
C GLY A 49 3.52 3.44 -1.79
N PHE A 50 4.38 4.44 -1.64
CA PHE A 50 4.08 5.69 -0.93
C PHE A 50 4.58 6.87 -1.77
N ASP A 51 3.66 7.56 -2.43
CA ASP A 51 3.97 8.78 -3.15
C ASP A 51 4.21 9.93 -2.17
N PRO A 52 5.38 10.56 -2.17
CA PRO A 52 5.77 11.60 -1.22
C PRO A 52 5.11 12.95 -1.56
N THR A 53 3.78 13.01 -1.45
CA THR A 53 2.97 14.18 -1.81
C THR A 53 2.91 15.25 -0.70
N ALA A 54 3.54 15.00 0.43
CA ALA A 54 3.71 15.91 1.56
C ALA A 54 4.98 15.53 2.34
N ASP A 55 5.42 16.41 3.21
CA ASP A 55 6.61 16.22 4.07
C ASP A 55 6.31 15.43 5.35
N SER A 56 5.15 14.78 5.44
CA SER A 56 4.78 13.85 6.52
C SER A 56 3.82 12.78 6.04
N LEU A 57 3.93 11.60 6.64
CA LEU A 57 2.89 10.58 6.61
C LEU A 57 1.69 11.02 7.47
N HIS A 58 0.53 10.46 7.19
CA HIS A 58 -0.71 10.73 7.92
C HIS A 58 -1.42 9.41 8.31
N VAL A 59 -2.53 9.50 9.02
CA VAL A 59 -3.30 8.34 9.52
C VAL A 59 -3.64 7.31 8.44
N GLY A 60 -3.90 7.73 7.20
CA GLY A 60 -4.13 6.79 6.09
C GLY A 60 -2.91 5.91 5.79
N HIS A 61 -1.71 6.48 5.87
CA HIS A 61 -0.45 5.72 5.72
C HIS A 61 -0.18 4.85 6.96
N PHE A 62 -0.60 5.28 8.14
CA PHE A 62 -0.41 4.53 9.37
C PHE A 62 -1.03 3.12 9.30
N MET A 63 -2.21 2.98 8.72
CA MET A 63 -2.84 1.67 8.52
C MET A 63 -1.99 0.77 7.63
N ALA A 64 -1.43 1.30 6.53
CA ALA A 64 -0.53 0.56 5.65
C ALA A 64 0.76 0.13 6.38
N LEU A 65 1.31 1.00 7.23
CA LEU A 65 2.48 0.68 8.07
C LEU A 65 2.16 -0.39 9.13
N CYS A 66 0.97 -0.36 9.73
CA CYS A 66 0.52 -1.41 10.65
C CYS A 66 0.41 -2.76 9.95
N LEU A 67 -0.16 -2.81 8.74
CA LEU A 67 -0.19 -4.03 7.93
C LEU A 67 1.23 -4.51 7.60
N MET A 68 2.10 -3.62 7.12
CA MET A 68 3.48 -3.93 6.78
C MET A 68 4.24 -4.51 7.99
N LYS A 69 4.09 -3.90 9.17
CA LYS A 69 4.69 -4.38 10.42
C LYS A 69 4.15 -5.76 10.81
N ARG A 70 2.85 -5.98 10.70
CA ARG A 70 2.22 -7.26 11.02
C ARG A 70 2.76 -8.39 10.15
N LEU A 71 2.87 -8.16 8.85
CA LEU A 71 3.45 -9.11 7.90
C LEU A 71 4.94 -9.35 8.18
N GLN A 72 5.69 -8.30 8.53
CA GLN A 72 7.10 -8.42 8.93
C GLN A 72 7.27 -9.29 10.18
N MET A 73 6.45 -9.07 11.20
CA MET A 73 6.46 -9.87 12.45
C MET A 73 6.15 -11.35 12.20
N ALA A 74 5.44 -11.68 11.13
CA ALA A 74 5.14 -13.05 10.70
C ALA A 74 6.20 -13.65 9.76
N GLY A 75 7.34 -12.97 9.58
CA GLY A 75 8.48 -13.47 8.81
C GLY A 75 8.47 -13.07 7.33
N ASN A 76 7.48 -12.32 6.86
CA ASN A 76 7.47 -11.81 5.49
C ASN A 76 8.41 -10.61 5.33
N ARG A 77 8.87 -10.34 4.10
CA ARG A 77 9.85 -9.28 3.82
C ARG A 77 9.19 -8.08 3.16
N PRO A 78 9.04 -6.96 3.88
CA PRO A 78 8.48 -5.73 3.31
C PRO A 78 9.49 -4.98 2.44
N ILE A 79 8.97 -4.36 1.37
CA ILE A 79 9.65 -3.33 0.59
C ILE A 79 8.79 -2.07 0.68
N ALA A 80 9.31 -1.02 1.30
CA ALA A 80 8.71 0.30 1.26
C ALA A 80 9.19 1.00 -0.02
N LEU A 81 8.30 1.13 -1.02
CA LEU A 81 8.58 1.83 -2.26
C LEU A 81 8.22 3.31 -2.12
N LEU A 82 9.22 4.17 -2.17
CA LEU A 82 9.03 5.60 -2.24
C LEU A 82 8.83 6.04 -3.69
N GLY A 83 7.72 6.70 -3.95
CA GLY A 83 7.32 7.12 -5.28
C GLY A 83 7.98 8.42 -5.74
N GLY A 84 9.31 8.55 -5.65
CA GLY A 84 10.01 9.76 -6.10
C GLY A 84 9.84 10.06 -7.58
N GLY A 85 9.77 9.04 -8.43
CA GLY A 85 9.47 9.16 -9.85
C GLY A 85 7.97 9.34 -10.12
N THR A 86 7.12 8.49 -9.52
CA THR A 86 5.66 8.55 -9.72
C THR A 86 5.02 9.81 -9.16
N ALA A 87 5.59 10.43 -8.12
CA ALA A 87 5.12 11.72 -7.60
C ALA A 87 5.26 12.87 -8.59
N MET A 88 6.14 12.75 -9.58
CA MET A 88 6.26 13.74 -10.67
C MET A 88 5.05 13.69 -11.62
N ILE A 89 4.36 12.55 -11.69
CA ILE A 89 3.18 12.33 -12.53
C ILE A 89 1.92 12.60 -11.72
N GLY A 90 1.78 11.98 -10.56
CA GLY A 90 0.63 12.04 -9.67
C GLY A 90 -0.44 11.00 -9.99
N ASP A 91 -0.77 10.20 -8.99
CA ASP A 91 -1.80 9.16 -9.06
C ASP A 91 -3.21 9.75 -9.26
N PRO A 92 -3.91 9.41 -10.36
CA PRO A 92 -5.29 9.86 -10.60
C PRO A 92 -6.34 9.06 -9.80
N SER A 93 -5.98 7.93 -9.19
CA SER A 93 -6.93 7.01 -8.55
C SER A 93 -7.71 7.68 -7.43
N GLY A 94 -9.06 7.59 -7.50
CA GLY A 94 -9.94 8.17 -6.50
C GLY A 94 -9.89 9.70 -6.41
N LYS A 95 -9.50 10.38 -7.49
CA LYS A 95 -9.41 11.85 -7.58
C LYS A 95 -10.33 12.38 -8.65
N THR A 96 -10.86 13.56 -8.40
CA THR A 96 -11.68 14.32 -9.36
C THR A 96 -10.84 15.34 -10.15
N ASP A 97 -9.74 15.79 -9.58
CA ASP A 97 -8.89 16.83 -10.15
C ASP A 97 -7.44 16.37 -10.26
N MET A 98 -6.73 16.92 -11.27
CA MET A 98 -5.31 16.65 -11.46
C MET A 98 -4.50 17.11 -10.24
N ARG A 99 -3.49 16.32 -9.84
CA ARG A 99 -2.60 16.73 -8.74
C ARG A 99 -1.74 17.92 -9.15
N LYS A 100 -1.47 18.79 -8.18
CA LYS A 100 -0.50 19.88 -8.37
C LYS A 100 0.89 19.28 -8.56
N MET A 101 1.56 19.69 -9.63
CA MET A 101 2.94 19.28 -9.87
C MET A 101 3.87 19.86 -8.80
N MET A 102 4.76 19.02 -8.29
CA MET A 102 5.79 19.40 -7.31
C MET A 102 7.15 19.49 -8.00
N THR A 103 8.04 20.30 -7.45
CA THR A 103 9.43 20.34 -7.91
C THR A 103 10.20 19.10 -7.45
N THR A 104 11.28 18.74 -8.13
CA THR A 104 12.15 17.62 -7.76
C THR A 104 12.74 17.77 -6.36
N GLU A 105 13.09 19.00 -5.97
CA GLU A 105 13.61 19.33 -4.64
C GLU A 105 12.56 19.08 -3.56
N THR A 106 11.29 19.49 -3.80
CA THR A 106 10.19 19.22 -2.88
C THR A 106 9.93 17.72 -2.74
N ILE A 107 9.94 16.97 -3.85
CA ILE A 107 9.77 15.52 -3.83
C ILE A 107 10.89 14.87 -3.03
N GLN A 108 12.15 15.26 -3.26
CA GLN A 108 13.30 14.70 -2.52
C GLN A 108 13.22 15.00 -1.03
N HIS A 109 12.87 16.23 -0.65
CA HIS A 109 12.64 16.59 0.74
C HIS A 109 11.57 15.68 1.40
N ASN A 110 10.44 15.49 0.74
CA ASN A 110 9.35 14.65 1.21
C ASN A 110 9.78 13.17 1.32
N VAL A 111 10.57 12.67 0.36
CA VAL A 111 11.16 11.32 0.41
C VAL A 111 11.99 11.14 1.68
N ASP A 112 12.83 12.11 2.02
CA ASP A 112 13.69 12.03 3.20
C ASP A 112 12.89 12.10 4.51
N CYS A 113 11.82 12.88 4.54
CA CYS A 113 10.86 12.89 5.65
C CYS A 113 10.17 11.53 5.82
N PHE A 114 9.71 10.91 4.75
CA PHE A 114 9.09 9.59 4.78
C PHE A 114 10.06 8.51 5.27
N LYS A 115 11.30 8.50 4.79
CA LYS A 115 12.34 7.57 5.26
C LYS A 115 12.50 7.63 6.76
N LYS A 116 12.64 8.83 7.31
CA LYS A 116 12.82 9.05 8.75
C LYS A 116 11.60 8.57 9.56
N GLN A 117 10.39 8.84 9.08
CA GLN A 117 9.16 8.44 9.78
C GLN A 117 8.93 6.92 9.71
N MET A 118 9.06 6.30 8.53
CA MET A 118 8.87 4.86 8.36
C MET A 118 9.82 4.02 9.20
N SER A 119 11.05 4.48 9.39
CA SER A 119 12.07 3.79 10.21
C SER A 119 11.70 3.70 11.69
N ARG A 120 10.67 4.41 12.16
CA ARG A 120 10.13 4.27 13.51
C ARG A 120 9.15 3.09 13.64
N PHE A 121 8.59 2.61 12.54
CA PHE A 121 7.58 1.55 12.52
C PHE A 121 8.12 0.23 11.99
N ILE A 122 8.93 0.29 10.94
CA ILE A 122 9.42 -0.87 10.20
C ILE A 122 10.91 -1.05 10.47
N GLU A 123 11.32 -2.29 10.66
CA GLU A 123 12.73 -2.65 10.86
C GLU A 123 13.38 -2.85 9.49
N PHE A 124 14.19 -1.87 9.08
CA PHE A 124 14.97 -1.91 7.85
C PHE A 124 16.36 -2.50 8.09
N GLY A 125 16.96 -3.11 7.07
CA GLY A 125 18.29 -3.66 7.09
C GLY A 125 18.42 -4.99 6.35
N GLU A 126 19.62 -5.55 6.36
CA GLU A 126 19.92 -6.83 5.74
C GLU A 126 19.04 -7.95 6.34
N GLY A 127 18.37 -8.73 5.46
CA GLY A 127 17.44 -9.78 5.87
C GLY A 127 16.11 -9.30 6.47
N LYS A 128 15.91 -7.99 6.61
CA LYS A 128 14.70 -7.36 7.13
C LYS A 128 13.93 -6.67 6.01
N ALA A 129 13.33 -5.50 6.29
CA ALA A 129 12.68 -4.69 5.27
C ALA A 129 13.69 -3.94 4.42
N MET A 130 13.29 -3.63 3.19
CA MET A 130 13.99 -2.75 2.26
C MET A 130 13.24 -1.43 2.09
N MET A 131 13.98 -0.37 1.79
CA MET A 131 13.44 0.91 1.35
C MET A 131 14.08 1.25 0.01
N VAL A 132 13.26 1.49 -1.01
CA VAL A 132 13.71 1.78 -2.37
C VAL A 132 12.95 2.99 -2.92
N ASN A 133 13.53 3.67 -3.90
CA ASN A 133 12.91 4.81 -4.56
C ASN A 133 12.73 4.48 -6.05
N ASN A 134 11.52 4.60 -6.57
CA ASN A 134 11.30 4.31 -7.99
C ASN A 134 11.90 5.35 -8.95
N ALA A 135 12.34 6.49 -8.44
CA ALA A 135 13.15 7.42 -9.21
C ALA A 135 14.44 6.77 -9.75
N ASP A 136 15.01 5.78 -9.00
CA ASP A 136 16.25 5.09 -9.36
C ASP A 136 16.16 4.29 -10.65
N TRP A 137 14.97 3.99 -11.15
CA TRP A 137 14.77 3.31 -12.44
C TRP A 137 13.81 4.01 -13.38
N LEU A 138 12.86 4.82 -12.88
CA LEU A 138 11.90 5.51 -13.75
C LEU A 138 12.51 6.70 -14.47
N LEU A 139 13.45 7.42 -13.84
CA LEU A 139 14.04 8.63 -14.43
C LEU A 139 15.02 8.33 -15.57
N ASP A 140 15.61 7.16 -15.58
CA ASP A 140 16.56 6.72 -16.60
C ASP A 140 15.90 5.97 -17.76
N LEU A 141 14.55 5.82 -17.74
CA LEU A 141 13.85 5.09 -18.80
C LEU A 141 13.91 5.82 -20.13
N ASN A 142 14.33 5.09 -21.16
CA ASN A 142 14.20 5.57 -22.52
C ASN A 142 12.75 5.46 -22.99
N TYR A 143 12.17 6.57 -23.43
CA TYR A 143 10.77 6.62 -23.84
C TYR A 143 10.44 5.66 -24.99
N MET A 144 11.32 5.54 -25.98
CA MET A 144 11.11 4.63 -27.12
C MET A 144 11.18 3.15 -26.69
N GLU A 145 12.07 2.83 -25.76
CA GLU A 145 12.15 1.48 -25.21
C GLU A 145 10.90 1.12 -24.40
N VAL A 146 10.39 2.03 -23.58
CA VAL A 146 9.13 1.84 -22.84
C VAL A 146 7.96 1.61 -23.79
N LEU A 147 7.83 2.43 -24.83
CA LEU A 147 6.77 2.25 -25.84
C LEU A 147 6.87 0.91 -26.53
N ARG A 148 8.07 0.46 -26.87
CA ARG A 148 8.30 -0.77 -27.65
C ARG A 148 8.19 -2.03 -26.79
N GLU A 149 8.75 -2.02 -25.58
CA GLU A 149 8.90 -3.20 -24.75
C GLU A 149 7.77 -3.36 -23.71
N ILE A 150 7.19 -2.27 -23.27
CA ILE A 150 6.14 -2.25 -22.24
C ILE A 150 4.77 -1.94 -22.85
N GLY A 151 4.70 -0.96 -23.75
CA GLY A 151 3.47 -0.51 -24.37
C GLY A 151 2.59 -1.61 -24.96
N PRO A 152 3.10 -2.63 -25.68
CA PRO A 152 2.29 -3.70 -26.27
C PRO A 152 1.54 -4.55 -25.25
N HIS A 153 1.93 -4.52 -23.98
CA HIS A 153 1.28 -5.26 -22.92
C HIS A 153 0.07 -4.54 -22.31
N PHE A 154 -0.16 -3.27 -22.67
CA PHE A 154 -1.26 -2.44 -22.19
C PHE A 154 -2.26 -2.14 -23.30
N SER A 155 -3.50 -2.53 -23.12
CA SER A 155 -4.60 -2.17 -24.03
C SER A 155 -5.23 -0.85 -23.57
N VAL A 156 -5.18 0.17 -24.42
CA VAL A 156 -5.79 1.49 -24.15
C VAL A 156 -7.27 1.36 -23.78
N ASN A 157 -8.03 0.53 -24.50
CA ASN A 157 -9.44 0.32 -24.21
C ASN A 157 -9.69 -0.28 -22.81
N ARG A 158 -8.83 -1.22 -22.38
CA ARG A 158 -8.92 -1.80 -21.03
C ARG A 158 -8.51 -0.79 -19.97
N MET A 159 -7.49 0.01 -20.24
CA MET A 159 -7.07 1.07 -19.32
C MET A 159 -8.16 2.12 -19.14
N LEU A 160 -8.76 2.61 -20.22
CA LEU A 160 -9.86 3.59 -20.15
C LEU A 160 -11.11 3.06 -19.43
N ALA A 161 -11.34 1.75 -19.47
CA ALA A 161 -12.43 1.10 -18.72
C ALA A 161 -12.10 0.90 -17.22
N ALA A 162 -10.86 1.13 -16.79
CA ALA A 162 -10.43 0.91 -15.41
C ALA A 162 -11.04 1.94 -14.45
N GLU A 163 -11.43 1.47 -13.26
CA GLU A 163 -12.07 2.30 -12.24
C GLU A 163 -11.23 3.52 -11.83
N CYS A 164 -9.90 3.37 -11.79
CA CYS A 164 -8.98 4.44 -11.40
C CYS A 164 -9.05 5.67 -12.33
N TYR A 165 -9.54 5.54 -13.57
CA TYR A 165 -9.64 6.64 -14.51
C TYR A 165 -11.05 7.24 -14.64
N LYS A 166 -12.11 6.52 -14.23
CA LYS A 166 -13.51 6.95 -14.47
C LYS A 166 -13.80 8.38 -14.00
N GLN A 167 -13.45 8.70 -12.78
CA GLN A 167 -13.72 10.03 -12.21
C GLN A 167 -12.95 11.15 -12.93
N ARG A 168 -11.73 10.84 -13.38
CA ARG A 168 -10.91 11.81 -14.13
C ARG A 168 -11.38 12.02 -15.56
N MET A 169 -11.92 10.99 -16.20
CA MET A 169 -12.44 11.08 -17.57
C MET A 169 -13.58 12.11 -17.70
N GLU A 170 -14.40 12.26 -16.69
CA GLU A 170 -15.49 13.26 -16.69
C GLU A 170 -14.96 14.70 -16.76
N LYS A 171 -13.78 14.98 -16.19
CA LYS A 171 -13.15 16.31 -16.19
C LYS A 171 -11.96 16.45 -17.15
N GLY A 172 -11.66 15.41 -17.89
CA GLY A 172 -10.52 15.37 -18.80
C GLY A 172 -9.27 14.76 -18.21
N LEU A 173 -9.05 13.46 -18.50
CA LEU A 173 -7.83 12.73 -18.14
C LEU A 173 -6.67 13.15 -19.06
N THR A 174 -5.58 13.60 -18.48
CA THR A 174 -4.38 13.95 -19.27
C THR A 174 -3.57 12.72 -19.65
N PHE A 175 -2.77 12.81 -20.73
CA PHE A 175 -1.85 11.75 -21.11
C PHE A 175 -0.82 11.45 -20.01
N LEU A 176 -0.39 12.46 -19.25
CA LEU A 176 0.49 12.31 -18.10
C LEU A 176 -0.13 11.37 -17.05
N GLU A 177 -1.34 11.69 -16.60
CA GLU A 177 -2.06 10.87 -15.60
C GLU A 177 -2.37 9.46 -16.11
N PHE A 178 -2.68 9.33 -17.41
CA PHE A 178 -2.96 8.04 -18.05
C PHE A 178 -1.76 7.07 -17.99
N ASN A 179 -0.54 7.60 -18.01
CA ASN A 179 0.67 6.78 -17.90
C ASN A 179 0.95 6.29 -16.46
N TYR A 180 0.29 6.80 -15.43
CA TYR A 180 0.57 6.41 -14.04
C TYR A 180 0.43 4.89 -13.83
N MET A 181 -0.62 4.27 -14.33
CA MET A 181 -0.82 2.81 -14.25
C MET A 181 0.35 2.03 -14.85
N ILE A 182 0.90 2.51 -15.98
CA ILE A 182 2.03 1.86 -16.66
C ILE A 182 3.28 1.97 -15.76
N MET A 183 3.53 3.14 -15.16
CA MET A 183 4.69 3.34 -14.28
C MET A 183 4.59 2.48 -13.02
N GLN A 184 3.45 2.42 -12.37
CA GLN A 184 3.24 1.55 -11.21
C GLN A 184 3.37 0.06 -11.57
N SER A 185 2.90 -0.34 -12.74
CA SER A 185 3.06 -1.70 -13.24
C SER A 185 4.53 -2.03 -13.51
N PHE A 186 5.28 -1.06 -14.03
CA PHE A 186 6.72 -1.19 -14.25
C PHE A 186 7.50 -1.26 -12.94
N ASP A 187 7.05 -0.57 -11.88
CA ASP A 187 7.60 -0.69 -10.53
C ASP A 187 7.49 -2.14 -10.04
N PHE A 188 6.31 -2.74 -10.13
CA PHE A 188 6.13 -4.14 -9.69
C PHE A 188 7.01 -5.10 -10.49
N TYR A 189 7.04 -4.93 -11.81
CA TYR A 189 7.91 -5.73 -12.71
C TYR A 189 9.39 -5.59 -12.34
N THR A 190 9.85 -4.38 -12.04
CA THR A 190 11.24 -4.10 -11.62
C THR A 190 11.55 -4.73 -10.27
N LEU A 191 10.66 -4.56 -9.29
CA LEU A 191 10.82 -5.12 -7.95
C LEU A 191 10.80 -6.67 -7.96
N PHE A 192 9.95 -7.26 -8.82
CA PHE A 192 9.91 -8.70 -9.01
C PHE A 192 11.27 -9.22 -9.52
N GLN A 193 11.86 -8.58 -10.52
CA GLN A 193 13.13 -9.01 -11.10
C GLN A 193 14.33 -8.75 -10.19
N LYS A 194 14.39 -7.57 -9.55
CA LYS A 194 15.54 -7.17 -8.75
C LYS A 194 15.56 -7.80 -7.35
N TYR A 195 14.39 -7.96 -6.73
CA TYR A 195 14.30 -8.31 -5.31
C TYR A 195 13.43 -9.55 -5.03
N GLY A 196 12.91 -10.22 -6.07
CA GLY A 196 12.00 -11.35 -5.90
C GLY A 196 10.66 -10.96 -5.27
N CYS A 197 10.24 -9.70 -5.45
CA CYS A 197 8.97 -9.18 -4.92
C CYS A 197 7.80 -9.88 -5.61
N ASN A 198 7.10 -10.74 -4.88
CA ASN A 198 6.02 -11.58 -5.42
C ASN A 198 4.62 -11.09 -5.08
N MET A 199 4.49 -10.04 -4.25
CA MET A 199 3.21 -9.48 -3.86
C MET A 199 3.23 -7.95 -3.82
N GLN A 200 2.08 -7.36 -4.16
CA GLN A 200 1.78 -5.94 -3.92
C GLN A 200 0.60 -5.80 -2.99
N PHE A 201 0.71 -4.88 -2.03
CA PHE A 201 -0.41 -4.43 -1.21
C PHE A 201 -0.69 -2.95 -1.46
N GLY A 202 -1.94 -2.57 -1.34
CA GLY A 202 -2.37 -1.18 -1.48
C GLY A 202 -3.79 -0.97 -0.99
N GLY A 203 -4.26 0.27 -0.94
CA GLY A 203 -5.66 0.59 -0.70
C GLY A 203 -6.55 0.06 -1.83
N ASP A 204 -7.84 -0.10 -1.56
CA ASP A 204 -8.77 -0.67 -2.54
C ASP A 204 -8.94 0.18 -3.81
N ASP A 205 -8.65 1.47 -3.72
CA ASP A 205 -8.59 2.39 -4.85
C ASP A 205 -7.42 2.12 -5.82
N GLN A 206 -6.43 1.29 -5.42
CA GLN A 206 -5.26 0.90 -6.21
C GLN A 206 -5.44 -0.39 -7.04
N TRP A 207 -6.57 -1.07 -6.92
CA TRP A 207 -6.80 -2.39 -7.51
C TRP A 207 -6.44 -2.47 -9.00
N SER A 208 -6.95 -1.53 -9.80
CA SER A 208 -6.69 -1.50 -11.25
C SER A 208 -5.19 -1.33 -11.57
N ASN A 209 -4.49 -0.47 -10.84
CA ASN A 209 -3.05 -0.24 -11.02
C ASN A 209 -2.25 -1.50 -10.66
N MET A 210 -2.65 -2.19 -9.58
CA MET A 210 -1.99 -3.41 -9.10
C MET A 210 -2.15 -4.57 -10.09
N LEU A 211 -3.33 -4.74 -10.68
CA LEU A 211 -3.59 -5.73 -11.72
C LEU A 211 -2.74 -5.49 -12.98
N GLY A 212 -2.45 -4.24 -13.33
CA GLY A 212 -1.54 -3.90 -14.41
C GLY A 212 -0.15 -4.50 -14.19
N GLY A 213 0.34 -4.47 -12.96
CA GLY A 213 1.64 -5.03 -12.58
C GLY A 213 1.68 -6.55 -12.63
N THR A 214 0.69 -7.23 -12.05
CA THR A 214 0.58 -8.70 -12.09
C THR A 214 0.50 -9.20 -13.53
N GLU A 215 -0.28 -8.53 -14.38
CA GLU A 215 -0.44 -8.87 -15.78
C GLU A 215 0.84 -8.63 -16.60
N LEU A 216 1.57 -7.55 -16.33
CA LEU A 216 2.85 -7.26 -16.98
C LEU A 216 3.89 -8.36 -16.68
N ILE A 217 4.00 -8.78 -15.41
CA ILE A 217 4.89 -9.86 -14.98
C ILE A 217 4.51 -11.16 -15.69
N ARG A 218 3.23 -11.50 -15.71
CA ARG A 218 2.74 -12.70 -16.37
C ARG A 218 3.07 -12.72 -17.87
N ARG A 219 2.83 -11.61 -18.57
CA ARG A 219 3.04 -11.52 -20.02
C ARG A 219 4.51 -11.48 -20.42
N LYS A 220 5.36 -10.76 -19.65
CA LYS A 220 6.78 -10.63 -20.00
C LYS A 220 7.64 -11.79 -19.48
N LEU A 221 7.32 -12.33 -18.31
CA LEU A 221 8.17 -13.32 -17.63
C LEU A 221 7.55 -14.72 -17.58
N GLY A 222 6.26 -14.88 -17.92
CA GLY A 222 5.56 -16.15 -17.77
C GLY A 222 5.49 -16.63 -16.31
N LYS A 223 5.50 -15.69 -15.35
CA LYS A 223 5.48 -15.96 -13.91
C LYS A 223 4.30 -15.28 -13.24
N ASP A 224 3.92 -15.80 -12.09
CA ASP A 224 2.82 -15.27 -11.31
C ASP A 224 3.34 -14.34 -10.21
N ALA A 225 2.61 -13.25 -10.02
CA ALA A 225 2.74 -12.33 -8.90
C ALA A 225 1.34 -11.95 -8.44
N TYR A 226 1.21 -11.60 -7.18
CA TYR A 226 -0.09 -11.48 -6.53
C TYR A 226 -0.33 -10.08 -5.98
N ALA A 227 -1.60 -9.71 -5.88
CA ALA A 227 -2.03 -8.44 -5.34
C ALA A 227 -3.14 -8.64 -4.31
N MET A 228 -3.08 -7.86 -3.24
CA MET A 228 -4.11 -7.79 -2.22
C MET A 228 -4.38 -6.33 -1.87
N THR A 229 -5.64 -5.92 -1.91
CA THR A 229 -6.05 -4.62 -1.42
C THR A 229 -6.56 -4.69 0.01
N ILE A 230 -6.37 -3.59 0.72
CA ILE A 230 -6.89 -3.38 2.06
C ILE A 230 -8.05 -2.38 2.03
N ASN A 231 -9.02 -2.63 2.90
CA ASN A 231 -10.13 -1.71 3.08
C ASN A 231 -9.62 -0.33 3.47
N LEU A 232 -10.24 0.71 2.94
CA LEU A 232 -9.98 2.07 3.37
C LEU A 232 -10.50 2.26 4.80
N LEU A 233 -9.77 3.03 5.60
CA LEU A 233 -10.22 3.39 6.93
C LEU A 233 -11.30 4.46 6.83
N LEU A 234 -12.55 4.02 6.81
CA LEU A 234 -13.73 4.87 6.73
C LEU A 234 -14.43 4.90 8.10
N ASN A 235 -15.00 6.05 8.45
CA ASN A 235 -15.90 6.16 9.59
C ASN A 235 -17.29 5.56 9.28
N SER A 236 -18.19 5.53 10.26
CA SER A 236 -19.57 5.04 10.12
C SER A 236 -20.41 5.79 9.07
N GLU A 237 -20.01 7.00 8.72
CA GLU A 237 -20.64 7.82 7.66
C GLU A 237 -20.03 7.57 6.25
N GLY A 238 -19.06 6.65 6.13
CA GLY A 238 -18.37 6.37 4.89
C GLY A 238 -17.28 7.38 4.49
N LYS A 239 -16.91 8.29 5.38
CA LYS A 239 -15.84 9.28 5.13
C LYS A 239 -14.47 8.72 5.50
N LYS A 240 -13.44 9.03 4.71
CA LYS A 240 -12.05 8.65 5.02
C LYS A 240 -11.62 9.25 6.36
N MET A 241 -11.19 8.41 7.30
CA MET A 241 -10.64 8.84 8.59
C MET A 241 -9.24 9.44 8.41
N GLY A 242 -8.80 10.19 9.43
CA GLY A 242 -7.50 10.88 9.39
C GLY A 242 -7.54 12.22 8.67
N LYS A 243 -8.75 12.74 8.39
CA LYS A 243 -8.98 14.10 7.92
C LYS A 243 -9.82 14.87 8.92
N THR A 244 -9.48 16.13 9.13
CA THR A 244 -10.24 17.11 9.93
C THR A 244 -10.62 18.28 9.03
N GLU A 245 -11.39 19.21 9.54
CA GLU A 245 -11.69 20.48 8.85
C GLU A 245 -10.41 21.28 8.53
N SER A 246 -9.39 21.14 9.39
CA SER A 246 -8.07 21.78 9.22
C SER A 246 -7.08 21.00 8.34
N GLY A 247 -7.46 19.83 7.81
CA GLY A 247 -6.62 19.02 6.93
C GLY A 247 -6.38 17.59 7.41
N ALA A 248 -5.21 17.00 7.13
CA ALA A 248 -4.87 15.65 7.52
C ALA A 248 -4.39 15.58 8.99
N VAL A 249 -4.63 14.43 9.63
CA VAL A 249 -4.00 14.09 10.91
C VAL A 249 -2.64 13.48 10.59
N TRP A 250 -1.58 14.23 10.89
CA TRP A 250 -0.21 13.89 10.53
C TRP A 250 0.46 13.01 11.58
N LEU A 251 1.45 12.22 11.15
CA LEU A 251 2.31 11.45 12.05
C LEU A 251 3.53 12.26 12.54
N ASP A 252 3.71 13.47 12.02
CA ASP A 252 4.69 14.42 12.50
C ASP A 252 4.13 15.23 13.68
N ALA A 253 4.82 15.19 14.81
CA ALA A 253 4.42 15.87 16.03
C ALA A 253 4.42 17.41 15.91
N GLU A 254 5.15 17.96 14.95
CA GLU A 254 5.16 19.41 14.67
C GLU A 254 3.98 19.86 13.83
N LYS A 255 3.32 18.93 13.11
CA LYS A 255 2.14 19.22 12.28
C LYS A 255 0.83 18.87 12.98
N THR A 256 0.81 17.79 13.72
CA THR A 256 -0.28 17.36 14.60
C THR A 256 0.36 17.01 15.93
N SER A 257 0.16 17.86 16.94
CA SER A 257 0.77 17.63 18.25
C SER A 257 0.34 16.28 18.84
N PRO A 258 1.12 15.65 19.74
CA PRO A 258 0.74 14.41 20.42
C PRO A 258 -0.61 14.54 21.14
N TYR A 259 -0.94 15.70 21.66
CA TYR A 259 -2.24 15.97 22.29
C TYR A 259 -3.39 15.94 21.28
N GLU A 260 -3.25 16.64 20.15
CA GLU A 260 -4.26 16.64 19.07
C GLU A 260 -4.43 15.26 18.45
N PHE A 261 -3.33 14.52 18.27
CA PHE A 261 -3.37 13.13 17.79
C PHE A 261 -4.12 12.23 18.77
N PHE A 262 -3.84 12.34 20.06
CA PHE A 262 -4.57 11.62 21.11
C PHE A 262 -6.07 11.99 21.12
N GLN A 263 -6.39 13.28 21.08
CA GLN A 263 -7.78 13.76 21.08
C GLN A 263 -8.54 13.33 19.85
N TYR A 264 -7.89 13.25 18.69
CA TYR A 264 -8.51 12.71 17.48
C TYR A 264 -9.04 11.30 17.70
N TRP A 265 -8.20 10.39 18.23
CA TRP A 265 -8.59 9.01 18.48
C TRP A 265 -9.58 8.86 19.65
N ARG A 266 -9.43 9.69 20.68
CA ARG A 266 -10.36 9.70 21.81
C ARG A 266 -11.77 10.10 21.39
N ASN A 267 -11.91 10.98 20.41
CA ASN A 267 -13.17 11.50 19.92
C ASN A 267 -13.77 10.71 18.74
N VAL A 268 -13.20 9.57 18.40
CA VAL A 268 -13.79 8.66 17.42
C VAL A 268 -15.15 8.18 17.91
N SER A 269 -16.14 8.12 17.01
CA SER A 269 -17.48 7.63 17.33
C SER A 269 -17.43 6.22 17.93
N ASP A 270 -18.26 5.95 18.94
CA ASP A 270 -18.34 4.64 19.60
C ASP A 270 -18.56 3.50 18.59
N SER A 271 -19.33 3.74 17.53
CA SER A 271 -19.56 2.79 16.44
C SER A 271 -18.29 2.43 15.65
N ASP A 272 -17.26 3.26 15.68
CA ASP A 272 -16.01 3.08 14.93
C ASP A 272 -14.85 2.56 15.79
N VAL A 273 -14.98 2.60 17.12
CA VAL A 273 -13.91 2.22 18.07
C VAL A 273 -13.38 0.81 17.80
N ILE A 274 -14.27 -0.19 17.74
CA ILE A 274 -13.88 -1.60 17.55
C ILE A 274 -13.17 -1.79 16.20
N LYS A 275 -13.67 -1.14 15.14
CA LYS A 275 -13.03 -1.17 13.82
C LYS A 275 -11.62 -0.59 13.88
N CYS A 276 -11.45 0.58 14.47
CA CYS A 276 -10.14 1.22 14.64
C CYS A 276 -9.17 0.35 15.44
N LEU A 277 -9.62 -0.24 16.57
CA LEU A 277 -8.80 -1.15 17.36
C LEU A 277 -8.36 -2.37 16.58
N LYS A 278 -9.26 -3.00 15.80
CA LYS A 278 -8.93 -4.15 14.96
C LYS A 278 -7.91 -3.81 13.86
N MET A 279 -8.10 -2.70 13.17
CA MET A 279 -7.30 -2.36 11.99
C MET A 279 -5.95 -1.72 12.33
N LEU A 280 -5.88 -0.91 13.40
CA LEU A 280 -4.73 -0.06 13.71
C LEU A 280 -3.89 -0.52 14.90
N THR A 281 -4.30 -1.56 15.62
CA THR A 281 -3.56 -2.04 16.79
C THR A 281 -3.15 -3.51 16.66
N PHE A 282 -2.25 -3.93 17.53
CA PHE A 282 -1.79 -5.31 17.65
C PHE A 282 -2.45 -6.05 18.83
N LEU A 283 -3.52 -5.48 19.37
CA LEU A 283 -4.29 -6.11 20.45
C LEU A 283 -4.87 -7.46 19.99
N PRO A 284 -4.96 -8.46 20.87
CA PRO A 284 -5.66 -9.71 20.60
C PRO A 284 -7.10 -9.45 20.14
N LEU A 285 -7.64 -10.34 19.33
CA LEU A 285 -9.03 -10.26 18.83
C LEU A 285 -10.07 -10.88 19.78
N GLU A 286 -9.64 -11.36 20.93
CA GLU A 286 -10.49 -11.99 21.98
C GLU A 286 -11.10 -10.95 22.92
#